data_370f069420e3f13243fbb4d27747089a
#
_entry.id   370f069420e3f13243fbb4d27747089a
#
_cell.length_a   1.000
_cell.length_b   1.000
_cell.length_c   1.000
_cell.angle_alpha   90.00
_cell.angle_beta   90.00
_cell.angle_gamma   90.00
#
_symmetry.space_group_name_H-M   'P 1'
#
loop_
_entity.id
_entity.type
_entity.pdbx_description
1 polymer ?
#
loop_
_entity_poly.entity_id
_entity_poly.type
_entity_poly.pdbx_seq_one_letter_code
_entity_poly.pdbx_strand_id
1 'polypeptide(L)'
;YKLEKKDNGVFEIFIPGIHTLQNGQRYCAIVVHDGKELDRIPAYATYVVQDEKDHSWNAVVHHMEDPFPWTDEAFRPKKTVFVYECHIGMAQQEGKVGTYREFQENVLPRVAALGYSALQIMAIQEHPYYASFGYQVTNFFAASSRFGTPEDLKALINAAHALGIAVLLD
;
A
#
# COMPACT_ATOMS: atom_id res chain seq x y z
N TYR A 1 -23.29 -8.52 7.55
CA TYR A 1 -23.07 -8.31 8.98
C TYR A 1 -23.44 -6.88 9.35
N LYS A 2 -24.17 -6.67 10.46
CA LYS A 2 -24.55 -5.35 10.94
C LYS A 2 -23.55 -4.90 12.00
N LEU A 3 -22.98 -3.69 11.82
CA LEU A 3 -22.07 -3.09 12.78
C LEU A 3 -22.87 -2.43 13.91
N GLU A 4 -22.32 -2.41 15.11
CA GLU A 4 -22.87 -1.75 16.29
C GLU A 4 -22.20 -0.39 16.50
N LYS A 5 -23.00 0.65 16.69
CA LYS A 5 -22.50 1.98 17.02
C LYS A 5 -22.08 2.03 18.50
N LYS A 6 -20.87 2.48 18.75
CA LYS A 6 -20.32 2.71 20.11
C LYS A 6 -20.44 4.19 20.50
N ASP A 7 -20.29 4.48 21.78
CA ASP A 7 -20.44 5.83 22.34
C ASP A 7 -19.47 6.86 21.77
N ASN A 8 -18.30 6.40 21.31
CA ASN A 8 -17.27 7.24 20.67
C ASN A 8 -17.53 7.51 19.16
N GLY A 9 -18.68 7.07 18.63
CA GLY A 9 -19.02 7.23 17.22
C GLY A 9 -18.43 6.19 16.28
N VAL A 10 -17.67 5.23 16.78
CA VAL A 10 -17.14 4.11 16.01
C VAL A 10 -18.23 3.06 15.79
N PHE A 11 -18.24 2.45 14.63
CA PHE A 11 -19.09 1.30 14.31
C PHE A 11 -18.20 0.07 14.26
N GLU A 12 -18.54 -0.95 15.06
CA GLU A 12 -17.75 -2.17 15.10
C GLU A 12 -18.59 -3.44 15.05
N ILE A 13 -17.97 -4.52 14.67
CA ILE A 13 -18.52 -5.87 14.77
C ILE A 13 -17.40 -6.84 15.09
N PHE A 14 -17.68 -7.79 15.98
CA PHE A 14 -16.83 -8.94 16.20
C PHE A 14 -17.39 -10.14 15.45
N ILE A 15 -16.60 -10.68 14.53
CA ILE A 15 -16.95 -11.89 13.77
C ILE A 15 -16.11 -13.04 14.33
N PRO A 16 -16.71 -13.99 15.05
CA PRO A 16 -15.96 -15.08 15.67
C PRO A 16 -15.45 -16.09 14.63
N GLY A 17 -14.31 -16.71 14.94
CA GLY A 17 -13.70 -17.76 14.13
C GLY A 17 -12.64 -17.23 13.15
N ILE A 18 -11.41 -17.77 13.30
CA ILE A 18 -10.25 -17.34 12.49
C ILE A 18 -10.40 -17.64 10.99
N HIS A 19 -11.31 -18.52 10.61
CA HIS A 19 -11.57 -18.89 9.22
C HIS A 19 -12.84 -18.26 8.63
N THR A 20 -13.52 -17.40 9.37
CA THR A 20 -14.75 -16.76 8.90
C THR A 20 -14.48 -15.74 7.82
N LEU A 21 -13.39 -14.99 7.94
CA LEU A 21 -12.88 -14.09 6.92
C LEU A 21 -11.60 -14.69 6.34
N GLN A 22 -11.66 -15.05 5.08
CA GLN A 22 -10.53 -15.67 4.40
C GLN A 22 -9.65 -14.61 3.74
N ASN A 23 -8.35 -14.86 3.75
CA ASN A 23 -7.39 -14.00 3.04
C ASN A 23 -7.77 -13.88 1.56
N GLY A 24 -7.72 -12.66 1.02
CA GLY A 24 -8.12 -12.36 -0.33
C GLY A 24 -9.62 -12.08 -0.53
N GLN A 25 -10.48 -12.30 0.48
CA GLN A 25 -11.89 -11.91 0.37
C GLN A 25 -12.03 -10.40 0.24
N ARG A 26 -12.86 -9.97 -0.71
CA ARG A 26 -13.21 -8.56 -0.87
C ARG A 26 -14.36 -8.20 0.05
N TYR A 27 -14.33 -6.98 0.59
CA TYR A 27 -15.39 -6.44 1.43
C TYR A 27 -15.53 -4.93 1.28
N CYS A 28 -16.71 -4.43 1.58
CA CYS A 28 -17.00 -3.01 1.72
C CYS A 28 -17.91 -2.78 2.94
N ALA A 29 -18.02 -1.55 3.36
CA ALA A 29 -19.00 -1.13 4.36
C ALA A 29 -20.18 -0.47 3.65
N ILE A 30 -21.42 -0.88 3.97
CA ILE A 30 -22.63 -0.23 3.49
C ILE A 30 -23.06 0.78 4.55
N VAL A 31 -23.05 2.06 4.19
CA VAL A 31 -23.51 3.15 5.05
C VAL A 31 -24.91 3.53 4.64
N VAL A 32 -25.86 3.43 5.58
CA VAL A 32 -27.23 3.87 5.37
C VAL A 32 -27.41 5.27 5.96
N HIS A 33 -27.69 6.24 5.10
CA HIS A 33 -27.93 7.63 5.49
C HIS A 33 -29.10 8.20 4.70
N ASP A 34 -30.08 8.77 5.39
CA ASP A 34 -31.31 9.33 4.81
C ASP A 34 -32.03 8.37 3.85
N GLY A 35 -32.11 7.08 4.24
CA GLY A 35 -32.75 6.03 3.45
C GLY A 35 -31.99 5.61 2.17
N LYS A 36 -30.76 6.11 1.98
CA LYS A 36 -29.88 5.72 0.88
C LYS A 36 -28.76 4.82 1.38
N GLU A 37 -28.48 3.78 0.62
CA GLU A 37 -27.33 2.91 0.83
C GLU A 37 -26.14 3.41 0.01
N LEU A 38 -25.00 3.50 0.63
CA LEU A 38 -23.75 3.94 0.02
C LEU A 38 -22.64 2.96 0.37
N ASP A 39 -22.02 2.39 -0.65
CA ASP A 39 -20.82 1.57 -0.49
C ASP A 39 -19.63 2.45 -0.09
N ARG A 40 -18.88 2.01 0.90
CA ARG A 40 -17.69 2.69 1.39
C ARG A 40 -16.58 1.68 1.65
N ILE A 41 -15.37 2.03 1.26
CA ILE A 41 -14.18 1.31 1.70
C ILE A 41 -13.89 1.75 3.13
N PRO A 42 -13.66 0.83 4.08
CA PRO A 42 -13.27 1.21 5.44
C PRO A 42 -11.98 2.05 5.42
N ALA A 43 -11.98 3.15 6.18
CA ALA A 43 -10.87 4.11 6.17
C ALA A 43 -9.51 3.48 6.54
N TYR A 44 -9.52 2.47 7.42
CA TYR A 44 -8.32 1.76 7.87
C TYR A 44 -8.03 0.47 7.09
N ALA A 45 -8.64 0.29 5.91
CA ALA A 45 -8.28 -0.82 5.04
C ALA A 45 -6.78 -0.71 4.65
N THR A 46 -6.04 -1.79 4.86
CA THR A 46 -4.59 -1.86 4.58
C THR A 46 -4.27 -2.43 3.21
N TYR A 47 -5.25 -3.03 2.55
CA TYR A 47 -5.16 -3.49 1.18
C TYR A 47 -6.47 -3.23 0.46
N VAL A 48 -6.38 -2.55 -0.67
CA VAL A 48 -7.54 -2.15 -1.49
C VAL A 48 -7.21 -2.46 -2.93
N VAL A 49 -8.18 -3.00 -3.67
CA VAL A 49 -8.00 -3.36 -5.07
C VAL A 49 -9.16 -2.87 -5.91
N GLN A 50 -8.89 -2.56 -7.17
CA GLN A 50 -9.92 -2.29 -8.16
C GLN A 50 -10.34 -3.58 -8.84
N ASP A 51 -11.63 -3.79 -9.03
CA ASP A 51 -12.14 -4.89 -9.84
C ASP A 51 -11.89 -4.59 -11.33
N GLU A 52 -11.39 -5.58 -12.07
CA GLU A 52 -11.05 -5.42 -13.48
C GLU A 52 -12.28 -5.31 -14.38
N LYS A 53 -13.43 -5.81 -13.94
CA LYS A 53 -14.65 -5.89 -14.77
C LYS A 53 -15.53 -4.65 -14.66
N ASP A 54 -15.82 -4.25 -13.42
CA ASP A 54 -16.75 -3.14 -13.12
C ASP A 54 -16.05 -1.89 -12.58
N HIS A 55 -14.71 -1.99 -12.40
CA HIS A 55 -13.88 -0.92 -11.86
C HIS A 55 -14.25 -0.45 -10.46
N SER A 56 -15.07 -1.22 -9.73
CA SER A 56 -15.37 -0.94 -8.32
C SER A 56 -14.12 -1.14 -7.45
N TRP A 57 -14.04 -0.37 -6.37
CA TRP A 57 -12.96 -0.48 -5.39
C TRP A 57 -13.45 -1.24 -4.16
N ASN A 58 -12.63 -2.18 -3.71
CA ASN A 58 -12.95 -3.03 -2.57
C ASN A 58 -11.75 -3.15 -1.64
N ALA A 59 -12.00 -3.12 -0.33
CA ALA A 59 -11.03 -3.57 0.64
C ALA A 59 -10.86 -5.09 0.53
N VAL A 60 -9.66 -5.57 0.85
CA VAL A 60 -9.32 -6.99 0.83
C VAL A 60 -8.93 -7.42 2.23
N VAL A 61 -9.48 -8.54 2.67
CA VAL A 61 -9.00 -9.22 3.89
C VAL A 61 -7.58 -9.67 3.63
N HIS A 62 -6.64 -9.07 4.35
CA HIS A 62 -5.23 -9.31 4.18
C HIS A 62 -4.61 -9.68 5.53
N HIS A 63 -4.51 -10.97 5.77
CA HIS A 63 -3.84 -11.52 6.93
C HIS A 63 -2.50 -12.10 6.47
N MET A 64 -1.46 -11.68 7.12
CA MET A 64 -0.20 -12.39 7.02
C MET A 64 -0.26 -13.55 8.02
N GLU A 65 -0.26 -14.78 7.52
CA GLU A 65 -0.14 -15.98 8.37
C GLU A 65 1.19 -15.94 9.12
N ASP A 66 2.25 -15.50 8.42
CA ASP A 66 3.55 -15.22 9.00
C ASP A 66 3.91 -13.74 8.83
N PRO A 67 4.51 -13.10 9.85
CA PRO A 67 5.03 -11.74 9.72
C PRO A 67 6.06 -11.66 8.59
N PHE A 68 6.07 -10.53 7.86
CA PHE A 68 7.09 -10.31 6.83
C PHE A 68 8.50 -10.46 7.44
N PRO A 69 9.39 -11.30 6.85
CA PRO A 69 10.70 -11.61 7.41
C PRO A 69 11.68 -10.44 7.16
N TRP A 70 11.56 -9.37 7.93
CA TRP A 70 12.49 -8.27 7.89
C TRP A 70 13.90 -8.72 8.24
N THR A 71 14.90 -8.24 7.47
CA THR A 71 16.32 -8.54 7.71
C THR A 71 17.12 -7.26 8.01
N ASP A 72 16.44 -6.19 8.37
CA ASP A 72 16.97 -4.84 8.48
C ASP A 72 17.17 -4.36 9.93
N GLU A 73 17.17 -5.24 10.91
CA GLU A 73 17.34 -4.92 12.33
C GLU A 73 18.59 -4.07 12.62
N ALA A 74 19.68 -4.31 11.87
CA ALA A 74 20.92 -3.58 11.98
C ALA A 74 20.95 -2.28 11.15
N PHE A 75 19.95 -2.01 10.32
CA PHE A 75 19.90 -0.83 9.48
C PHE A 75 19.85 0.44 10.32
N ARG A 76 20.66 1.42 9.95
CA ARG A 76 20.63 2.78 10.53
C ARG A 76 20.79 3.79 9.40
N PRO A 77 19.88 4.78 9.29
CA PRO A 77 20.00 5.82 8.28
C PRO A 77 21.26 6.66 8.49
N LYS A 78 21.86 7.13 7.40
CA LYS A 78 23.01 8.05 7.46
C LYS A 78 22.59 9.41 8.03
N LYS A 79 23.49 10.09 8.73
CA LYS A 79 23.24 11.46 9.26
C LYS A 79 23.06 12.48 8.14
N THR A 80 23.85 12.36 7.07
CA THR A 80 23.70 13.18 5.86
C THR A 80 23.05 12.33 4.80
N VAL A 81 21.92 12.79 4.28
CA VAL A 81 21.14 12.07 3.28
C VAL A 81 21.21 12.76 1.93
N PHE A 82 21.41 11.94 0.89
CA PHE A 82 21.17 12.30 -0.50
C PHE A 82 19.89 11.58 -0.92
N VAL A 83 18.83 12.34 -1.22
CA VAL A 83 17.51 11.81 -1.52
C VAL A 83 17.34 11.65 -3.02
N TYR A 84 16.89 10.47 -3.44
CA TYR A 84 16.38 10.22 -4.77
C TYR A 84 14.85 10.11 -4.68
N GLU A 85 14.17 11.08 -5.27
CA GLU A 85 12.71 11.05 -5.36
C GLU A 85 12.27 10.31 -6.63
N CYS A 86 11.25 9.45 -6.50
CA CYS A 86 10.78 8.64 -7.62
C CYS A 86 9.30 8.30 -7.51
N HIS A 87 8.72 7.99 -8.68
CA HIS A 87 7.39 7.42 -8.79
C HIS A 87 7.51 5.98 -9.31
N ILE A 88 7.05 5.00 -8.53
CA ILE A 88 7.23 3.57 -8.84
C ILE A 88 6.75 3.23 -10.26
N GLY A 89 5.54 3.65 -10.61
CA GLY A 89 4.94 3.31 -11.89
C GLY A 89 5.62 3.94 -13.10
N MET A 90 6.40 5.01 -12.90
CA MET A 90 7.07 5.76 -14.00
C MET A 90 8.56 5.52 -14.08
N ALA A 91 9.16 4.84 -13.11
CA ALA A 91 10.61 4.64 -13.03
C ALA A 91 11.12 3.53 -13.96
N GLN A 92 10.62 3.49 -15.18
CA GLN A 92 10.99 2.49 -16.20
C GLN A 92 10.88 3.07 -17.61
N GLN A 93 11.42 2.36 -18.61
CA GLN A 93 11.43 2.80 -20.02
C GLN A 93 10.31 2.18 -20.87
N GLU A 94 9.68 1.10 -20.40
CA GLU A 94 8.59 0.44 -21.11
C GLU A 94 7.29 1.25 -21.00
N GLY A 95 6.44 1.18 -22.03
CA GLY A 95 5.15 1.89 -22.08
C GLY A 95 4.06 1.25 -21.21
N LYS A 96 4.38 0.91 -19.96
CA LYS A 96 3.46 0.32 -18.97
C LYS A 96 3.67 0.96 -17.60
N VAL A 97 2.78 0.67 -16.66
CA VAL A 97 2.98 1.01 -15.24
C VAL A 97 3.99 0.06 -14.63
N GLY A 98 5.04 0.59 -14.00
CA GLY A 98 6.06 -0.20 -13.30
C GLY A 98 5.54 -0.77 -11.99
N THR A 99 6.22 -1.80 -11.48
CA THR A 99 5.88 -2.49 -10.24
C THR A 99 6.94 -2.31 -9.17
N TYR A 100 6.61 -2.59 -7.90
CA TYR A 100 7.57 -2.61 -6.78
C TYR A 100 8.75 -3.55 -7.07
N ARG A 101 8.47 -4.73 -7.64
CA ARG A 101 9.51 -5.71 -7.99
C ARG A 101 10.44 -5.21 -9.08
N GLU A 102 9.89 -4.68 -10.16
CA GLU A 102 10.68 -4.12 -11.25
C GLU A 102 11.55 -2.96 -10.77
N PHE A 103 11.01 -2.11 -9.90
CA PHE A 103 11.80 -1.04 -9.29
C PHE A 103 12.94 -1.60 -8.43
N GLN A 104 12.66 -2.58 -7.58
CA GLN A 104 13.65 -3.25 -6.75
C GLN A 104 14.77 -3.86 -7.58
N GLU A 105 14.44 -4.53 -8.68
CA GLU A 105 15.41 -5.26 -9.51
C GLU A 105 16.20 -4.34 -10.44
N ASN A 106 15.56 -3.34 -11.04
CA ASN A 106 16.14 -2.61 -12.16
C ASN A 106 16.55 -1.16 -11.81
N VAL A 107 15.91 -0.53 -10.82
CA VAL A 107 16.13 0.88 -10.48
C VAL A 107 16.95 1.02 -9.20
N LEU A 108 16.56 0.32 -8.14
CA LEU A 108 17.19 0.44 -6.83
C LEU A 108 18.71 0.21 -6.85
N PRO A 109 19.28 -0.80 -7.57
CA PRO A 109 20.72 -0.97 -7.63
C PRO A 109 21.45 0.22 -8.28
N ARG A 110 20.82 0.87 -9.25
CA ARG A 110 21.38 2.09 -9.89
C ARG A 110 21.37 3.28 -8.95
N VAL A 111 20.29 3.45 -8.18
CA VAL A 111 20.18 4.49 -7.15
C VAL A 111 21.29 4.32 -6.12
N ALA A 112 21.53 3.07 -5.68
CA ALA A 112 22.64 2.74 -4.76
C ALA A 112 24.02 3.04 -5.36
N ALA A 113 24.26 2.63 -6.61
CA ALA A 113 25.52 2.85 -7.30
C ALA A 113 25.85 4.35 -7.51
N LEU A 114 24.82 5.19 -7.64
CA LEU A 114 24.97 6.65 -7.74
C LEU A 114 25.23 7.32 -6.38
N GLY A 115 25.23 6.57 -5.27
CA GLY A 115 25.59 7.07 -3.95
C GLY A 115 24.44 7.72 -3.17
N TYR A 116 23.21 7.61 -3.65
CA TYR A 116 22.03 8.04 -2.87
C TYR A 116 21.89 7.20 -1.61
N SER A 117 21.44 7.82 -0.53
CA SER A 117 21.28 7.18 0.78
C SER A 117 19.85 7.23 1.31
N ALA A 118 18.95 7.86 0.58
CA ALA A 118 17.52 7.82 0.84
C ALA A 118 16.75 7.79 -0.48
N LEU A 119 15.65 7.05 -0.46
CA LEU A 119 14.68 6.93 -1.53
C LEU A 119 13.37 7.55 -1.04
N GLN A 120 12.88 8.60 -1.68
CA GLN A 120 11.55 9.15 -1.43
C GLN A 120 10.59 8.64 -2.50
N ILE A 121 9.61 7.85 -2.08
CA ILE A 121 8.59 7.31 -2.98
C ILE A 121 7.39 8.25 -2.96
N MET A 122 7.13 8.87 -4.13
CA MET A 122 6.00 9.79 -4.33
C MET A 122 4.69 9.06 -4.08
N ALA A 123 3.84 9.69 -3.25
CA ALA A 123 2.43 9.39 -3.03
C ALA A 123 2.06 7.91 -3.23
N ILE A 124 2.50 7.06 -2.29
CA ILE A 124 2.38 5.60 -2.38
C ILE A 124 0.98 5.08 -2.01
N GLN A 125 0.13 5.92 -1.41
CA GLN A 125 -1.19 5.53 -0.95
C GLN A 125 -2.10 5.16 -2.13
N GLU A 126 -3.13 4.35 -1.87
CA GLU A 126 -4.07 3.94 -2.90
C GLU A 126 -4.85 5.12 -3.47
N HIS A 127 -4.92 5.18 -4.80
CA HIS A 127 -5.53 6.27 -5.54
C HIS A 127 -6.21 5.76 -6.83
N PRO A 128 -7.39 6.31 -7.21
CA PRO A 128 -8.15 5.82 -8.35
C PRO A 128 -7.60 6.36 -9.68
N TYR A 129 -7.05 7.57 -9.66
CA TYR A 129 -6.63 8.28 -10.85
C TYR A 129 -5.11 8.29 -10.99
N TYR A 130 -4.57 7.48 -11.90
CA TYR A 130 -3.12 7.32 -12.08
C TYR A 130 -2.41 8.63 -12.39
N ALA A 131 -3.01 9.51 -13.22
CA ALA A 131 -2.40 10.78 -13.57
C ALA A 131 -2.37 11.82 -12.43
N SER A 132 -2.95 11.48 -11.26
CA SER A 132 -2.75 12.27 -10.02
C SER A 132 -1.39 12.02 -9.39
N PHE A 133 -0.61 11.04 -9.89
CA PHE A 133 0.64 10.57 -9.29
C PHE A 133 0.51 10.09 -7.84
N GLY A 134 -0.71 9.72 -7.42
CA GLY A 134 -1.03 9.29 -6.06
C GLY A 134 -1.55 10.41 -5.14
N TYR A 135 -1.57 11.67 -5.59
CA TYR A 135 -2.00 12.80 -4.74
C TYR A 135 -3.52 12.98 -4.63
N GLN A 136 -4.33 12.12 -5.26
CA GLN A 136 -5.78 12.00 -5.02
C GLN A 136 -6.06 10.70 -4.26
N VAL A 137 -5.70 10.69 -2.99
CA VAL A 137 -5.76 9.51 -2.12
C VAL A 137 -7.19 9.07 -1.86
N THR A 138 -7.46 7.76 -1.99
CA THR A 138 -8.70 7.13 -1.51
C THR A 138 -8.54 6.46 -0.15
N ASN A 139 -7.42 5.80 0.08
CA ASN A 139 -7.15 5.06 1.30
C ASN A 139 -5.74 5.33 1.79
N PHE A 140 -5.64 6.06 2.92
CA PHE A 140 -4.35 6.49 3.49
C PHE A 140 -3.51 5.37 4.09
N PHE A 141 -4.13 4.24 4.45
CA PHE A 141 -3.46 3.11 5.10
C PHE A 141 -3.19 1.94 4.15
N ALA A 142 -3.60 2.04 2.88
CA ALA A 142 -3.34 1.06 1.85
C ALA A 142 -2.28 1.57 0.87
N ALA A 143 -1.26 0.78 0.61
CA ALA A 143 -0.35 1.05 -0.49
C ALA A 143 -1.05 0.78 -1.83
N SER A 144 -0.69 1.53 -2.87
CA SER A 144 -1.30 1.37 -4.19
C SER A 144 -1.11 -0.05 -4.74
N SER A 145 -2.22 -0.73 -4.94
CA SER A 145 -2.27 -2.07 -5.52
C SER A 145 -1.88 -2.10 -7.00
N ARG A 146 -1.85 -0.94 -7.64
CA ARG A 146 -1.44 -0.77 -9.04
C ARG A 146 0.03 -1.15 -9.26
N PHE A 147 0.87 -1.02 -8.24
CA PHE A 147 2.30 -1.31 -8.34
C PHE A 147 2.67 -2.69 -7.78
N GLY A 148 1.74 -3.41 -7.20
CA GLY A 148 1.94 -4.74 -6.62
C GLY A 148 1.23 -4.94 -5.28
N THR A 149 1.65 -5.95 -4.55
CA THR A 149 1.09 -6.29 -3.24
C THR A 149 1.76 -5.49 -2.10
N PRO A 150 1.15 -5.44 -0.91
CA PRO A 150 1.82 -4.90 0.28
C PRO A 150 3.16 -5.59 0.58
N GLU A 151 3.26 -6.90 0.32
CA GLU A 151 4.49 -7.67 0.49
C GLU A 151 5.58 -7.25 -0.50
N ASP A 152 5.21 -6.91 -1.73
CA ASP A 152 6.17 -6.42 -2.73
C ASP A 152 6.77 -5.07 -2.30
N LEU A 153 5.95 -4.18 -1.71
CA LEU A 153 6.46 -2.93 -1.14
C LEU A 153 7.38 -3.17 0.06
N LYS A 154 7.02 -4.08 0.96
CA LYS A 154 7.88 -4.46 2.10
C LYS A 154 9.22 -5.04 1.62
N ALA A 155 9.18 -5.89 0.59
CA ALA A 155 10.38 -6.46 -0.02
C ALA A 155 11.29 -5.38 -0.61
N LEU A 156 10.72 -4.40 -1.32
CA LEU A 156 11.44 -3.24 -1.84
C LEU A 156 12.12 -2.44 -0.71
N ILE A 157 11.39 -2.15 0.37
CA ILE A 157 11.93 -1.42 1.54
C ILE A 157 13.08 -2.20 2.18
N ASN A 158 12.87 -3.51 2.41
CA ASN A 158 13.89 -4.37 2.99
C ASN A 158 15.16 -4.44 2.13
N ALA A 159 15.00 -4.51 0.81
CA ALA A 159 16.12 -4.48 -0.13
C ALA A 159 16.85 -3.12 -0.14
N ALA A 160 16.12 -2.01 -0.03
CA ALA A 160 16.70 -0.68 0.09
C ALA A 160 17.56 -0.56 1.36
N HIS A 161 17.04 -1.03 2.49
CA HIS A 161 17.78 -1.05 3.76
C HIS A 161 19.04 -1.91 3.68
N ALA A 162 18.99 -3.07 3.01
CA ALA A 162 20.17 -3.92 2.77
C ALA A 162 21.27 -3.20 1.96
N LEU A 163 20.89 -2.24 1.10
CA LEU A 163 21.81 -1.39 0.34
C LEU A 163 22.20 -0.10 1.08
N GLY A 164 21.77 0.07 2.32
CA GLY A 164 22.06 1.26 3.13
C GLY A 164 21.23 2.50 2.74
N ILE A 165 20.09 2.31 2.07
CA ILE A 165 19.20 3.36 1.59
C ILE A 165 17.96 3.40 2.48
N ALA A 166 17.72 4.53 3.15
CA ALA A 166 16.46 4.78 3.88
C ALA A 166 15.29 4.99 2.91
N VAL A 167 14.10 4.59 3.30
CA VAL A 167 12.88 4.80 2.49
C VAL A 167 11.97 5.81 3.18
N LEU A 168 11.59 6.84 2.45
CA LEU A 168 10.62 7.85 2.82
C LEU A 168 9.36 7.64 1.98
N LEU A 169 8.22 7.59 2.63
CA LEU A 169 6.92 7.51 1.97
C LEU A 169 6.27 8.91 2.02
N ASP A 170 5.92 9.43 0.86
CA ASP A 170 5.23 10.72 0.72
C ASP A 170 3.71 10.54 0.84
#